data_aaa4cafd5cf32894f9703f95c8d0d2eb
#
_entry.id   aaa4cafd5cf32894f9703f95c8d0d2eb
#
_cell.length_a   1.000
_cell.length_b   1.000
_cell.length_c   1.000
_cell.angle_alpha   90.00
_cell.angle_beta   90.00
_cell.angle_gamma   90.00
#
_symmetry.space_group_name_H-M   'P 1'
#
loop_
_entity.id
_entity.type
_entity.pdbx_description
1 polymer ?
#
loop_
_entity_poly.entity_id
_entity_poly.type
_entity_poly.pdbx_seq_one_letter_code
_entity_poly.pdbx_strand_id
1 'polypeptide(L)'
;MGARWVLHLDMDAFFASVEQLTRPTLRGRPVLVGGLGGRGVVAGASYEARRFGARSAMPMHQARRLVGAGAVVLPPRGVVYGLASRRVFDTVRARVPVLEQLSYDEAFGEPVELAGASAGEVEAFCERLRADVREATGLVASVGAGSGKQIAKIASGLAKPDGVRVVDRDEEVPLLAGLPVRRLWGIGPVAEDRLHRLGIETIGALAALTEAEVADVLGATVGPALHRLARGVDDRPVAENAPAKQISAESTFAEDLITLAQLREAIGPIGDHAHRRLEKDGRGARTITVKLKRSDMSTLTRSATLPYATTEAATLIGTARKLLLDPVEIGPVRLVGVGFSGLTEVRQEPLFADPGLIAASQTSDAGVPDTVTDVAATAPAWRIGDDVAHTGYGHGWVQGAGHGVLTVRFETRAHGPGIARTFSGDDPALSRANPVDSLDWPEFVDQLGAESTPAGEDIVDR
;
A
#
# COMPACT_ATOMS: atom_id res chain seq x y z
N MET A 1 9.39 -3.66 -36.54
CA MET A 1 9.47 -3.99 -35.11
C MET A 1 8.16 -4.64 -34.75
N GLY A 2 8.18 -5.79 -34.10
CA GLY A 2 6.94 -6.49 -33.63
C GLY A 2 6.14 -5.59 -32.68
N ALA A 3 4.84 -5.86 -32.54
CA ALA A 3 3.98 -5.14 -31.61
C ALA A 3 4.50 -5.33 -30.17
N ARG A 4 4.64 -4.22 -29.42
CA ARG A 4 4.98 -4.24 -28.00
C ARG A 4 3.74 -4.54 -27.18
N TRP A 5 3.86 -5.42 -26.18
CA TRP A 5 2.80 -5.72 -25.23
C TRP A 5 3.26 -5.46 -23.80
N VAL A 6 2.57 -4.58 -23.12
CA VAL A 6 2.71 -4.34 -21.67
C VAL A 6 1.51 -4.95 -20.97
N LEU A 7 1.77 -5.72 -19.92
CA LEU A 7 0.76 -6.30 -19.05
C LEU A 7 0.63 -5.46 -17.77
N HIS A 8 -0.58 -5.37 -17.23
CA HIS A 8 -0.85 -4.89 -15.88
C HIS A 8 -1.66 -5.94 -15.15
N LEU A 9 -1.06 -6.54 -14.13
CA LEU A 9 -1.72 -7.47 -13.21
C LEU A 9 -2.17 -6.70 -11.97
N ASP A 10 -3.40 -6.95 -11.52
CA ASP A 10 -3.97 -6.31 -10.33
C ASP A 10 -4.85 -7.33 -9.60
N MET A 11 -4.49 -7.63 -8.34
CA MET A 11 -5.21 -8.60 -7.53
C MET A 11 -6.59 -8.07 -7.15
N ASP A 12 -7.59 -8.93 -7.24
CA ASP A 12 -8.97 -8.55 -7.01
C ASP A 12 -9.29 -8.35 -5.53
N ALA A 13 -9.61 -7.11 -5.16
CA ALA A 13 -9.95 -6.71 -3.79
C ALA A 13 -8.94 -7.23 -2.74
N PHE A 14 -7.64 -7.13 -3.01
CA PHE A 14 -6.54 -7.87 -2.41
C PHE A 14 -6.65 -8.04 -0.88
N PHE A 15 -6.70 -6.95 -0.11
CA PHE A 15 -6.75 -7.06 1.35
C PHE A 15 -7.97 -7.84 1.84
N ALA A 16 -9.15 -7.56 1.28
CA ALA A 16 -10.36 -8.27 1.65
C ALA A 16 -10.33 -9.75 1.20
N SER A 17 -9.74 -10.03 0.04
CA SER A 17 -9.56 -11.39 -0.48
C SER A 17 -8.61 -12.21 0.38
N VAL A 18 -7.51 -11.61 0.88
CA VAL A 18 -6.60 -12.27 1.83
C VAL A 18 -7.31 -12.55 3.16
N GLU A 19 -8.15 -11.63 3.66
CA GLU A 19 -8.97 -11.87 4.85
C GLU A 19 -9.98 -13.02 4.62
N GLN A 20 -10.64 -13.07 3.48
CA GLN A 20 -11.56 -14.16 3.13
C GLN A 20 -10.82 -15.49 2.85
N LEU A 21 -9.56 -15.45 2.43
CA LEU A 21 -8.72 -16.62 2.22
C LEU A 21 -8.33 -17.26 3.56
N THR A 22 -7.85 -16.46 4.49
CA THR A 22 -7.33 -16.90 5.80
C THR A 22 -8.43 -17.10 6.85
N ARG A 23 -9.63 -16.55 6.61
CA ARG A 23 -10.82 -16.61 7.46
C ARG A 23 -12.02 -17.05 6.63
N PRO A 24 -12.11 -18.37 6.30
CA PRO A 24 -13.06 -18.91 5.32
C PRO A 24 -14.53 -18.59 5.60
N THR A 25 -14.93 -18.36 6.87
CA THR A 25 -16.30 -17.92 7.20
C THR A 25 -16.64 -16.50 6.73
N LEU A 26 -15.65 -15.75 6.24
CA LEU A 26 -15.83 -14.42 5.64
C LEU A 26 -16.11 -14.48 4.13
N ARG A 27 -15.95 -15.63 3.50
CA ARG A 27 -16.25 -15.81 2.06
C ARG A 27 -17.71 -15.48 1.77
N GLY A 28 -17.94 -14.67 0.72
CA GLY A 28 -19.26 -14.21 0.36
C GLY A 28 -19.86 -13.15 1.27
N ARG A 29 -19.15 -12.69 2.30
CA ARG A 29 -19.59 -11.62 3.20
C ARG A 29 -18.99 -10.27 2.80
N PRO A 30 -19.71 -9.16 3.06
CA PRO A 30 -19.17 -7.83 2.83
C PRO A 30 -18.09 -7.50 3.87
N VAL A 31 -16.82 -7.56 3.45
CA VAL A 31 -15.63 -7.30 4.27
C VAL A 31 -15.07 -5.92 3.94
N LEU A 32 -14.80 -5.14 4.97
CA LEU A 32 -14.13 -3.84 4.94
C LEU A 32 -12.84 -3.95 5.76
N VAL A 33 -11.71 -3.73 5.14
CA VAL A 33 -10.40 -3.69 5.81
C VAL A 33 -9.96 -2.24 5.94
N GLY A 34 -9.55 -1.80 7.12
CA GLY A 34 -9.05 -0.44 7.31
C GLY A 34 -9.01 0.00 8.76
N GLY A 35 -8.82 1.29 8.98
CA GLY A 35 -8.75 1.87 10.33
C GLY A 35 -10.10 1.77 11.06
N LEU A 36 -10.06 1.30 12.32
CA LEU A 36 -11.23 1.13 13.16
C LEU A 36 -11.63 2.42 13.90
N GLY A 37 -10.71 3.37 14.04
CA GLY A 37 -10.95 4.64 14.74
C GLY A 37 -11.90 5.57 14.01
N GLY A 38 -12.33 6.66 14.67
CA GLY A 38 -13.29 7.62 14.12
C GLY A 38 -12.86 8.31 12.83
N ARG A 39 -11.56 8.38 12.56
CA ARG A 39 -10.93 8.92 11.33
C ARG A 39 -10.44 7.82 10.38
N GLY A 40 -10.78 6.56 10.66
CA GLY A 40 -10.39 5.43 9.84
C GLY A 40 -10.93 5.52 8.42
N VAL A 41 -10.13 5.07 7.46
CA VAL A 41 -10.50 4.95 6.05
C VAL A 41 -10.46 3.49 5.63
N VAL A 42 -11.24 3.15 4.60
CA VAL A 42 -11.24 1.83 3.97
C VAL A 42 -9.96 1.70 3.15
N ALA A 43 -9.09 0.76 3.53
CA ALA A 43 -7.93 0.36 2.73
C ALA A 43 -8.36 -0.61 1.61
N GLY A 44 -9.26 -1.56 1.93
CA GLY A 44 -9.80 -2.51 0.97
C GLY A 44 -11.25 -2.87 1.27
N ALA A 45 -12.05 -3.06 0.21
CA ALA A 45 -13.44 -3.51 0.30
C ALA A 45 -13.65 -4.72 -0.61
N SER A 46 -14.26 -5.79 -0.09
CA SER A 46 -14.62 -6.96 -0.88
C SER A 46 -15.65 -6.61 -1.96
N TYR A 47 -15.79 -7.44 -2.98
CA TYR A 47 -16.79 -7.21 -4.02
C TYR A 47 -18.22 -7.24 -3.46
N GLU A 48 -18.47 -8.04 -2.44
CA GLU A 48 -19.75 -8.03 -1.73
C GLU A 48 -20.01 -6.66 -1.06
N ALA A 49 -19.01 -6.05 -0.44
CA ALA A 49 -19.14 -4.71 0.12
C ALA A 49 -19.30 -3.62 -0.96
N ARG A 50 -18.60 -3.77 -2.10
CA ARG A 50 -18.70 -2.84 -3.24
C ARG A 50 -20.08 -2.80 -3.87
N ARG A 51 -20.88 -3.89 -3.80
CA ARG A 51 -22.27 -3.91 -4.27
C ARG A 51 -23.16 -2.91 -3.52
N PHE A 52 -22.82 -2.57 -2.29
CA PHE A 52 -23.49 -1.55 -1.49
C PHE A 52 -22.89 -0.13 -1.68
N GLY A 53 -21.91 0.03 -2.58
CA GLY A 53 -21.25 1.31 -2.84
C GLY A 53 -20.03 1.61 -1.98
N ALA A 54 -19.62 0.70 -1.08
CA ALA A 54 -18.39 0.86 -0.30
C ALA A 54 -17.15 0.75 -1.19
N ARG A 55 -16.14 1.64 -0.98
CA ARG A 55 -14.92 1.72 -1.82
C ARG A 55 -13.70 2.07 -0.98
N SER A 56 -12.51 1.73 -1.48
CA SER A 56 -11.24 2.18 -0.90
C SER A 56 -11.17 3.70 -0.83
N ALA A 57 -10.43 4.22 0.13
CA ALA A 57 -10.28 5.63 0.50
C ALA A 57 -11.56 6.30 1.07
N MET A 58 -12.69 5.61 1.13
CA MET A 58 -13.92 6.12 1.78
C MET A 58 -13.74 6.13 3.31
N PRO A 59 -14.29 7.12 4.05
CA PRO A 59 -14.35 7.06 5.50
C PRO A 59 -15.04 5.77 5.99
N MET A 60 -14.43 5.06 6.94
CA MET A 60 -14.91 3.76 7.41
C MET A 60 -16.36 3.83 7.93
N HIS A 61 -16.73 4.89 8.64
CA HIS A 61 -18.08 5.08 9.15
C HIS A 61 -19.12 5.20 8.03
N GLN A 62 -18.75 5.82 6.89
CA GLN A 62 -19.61 5.93 5.71
C GLN A 62 -19.77 4.57 5.03
N ALA A 63 -18.67 3.84 4.83
CA ALA A 63 -18.70 2.50 4.23
C ALA A 63 -19.56 1.54 5.05
N ARG A 64 -19.40 1.54 6.39
CA ARG A 64 -20.24 0.75 7.30
C ARG A 64 -21.73 1.09 7.19
N ARG A 65 -22.07 2.35 7.05
CA ARG A 65 -23.47 2.79 6.88
C ARG A 65 -24.06 2.26 5.57
N LEU A 66 -23.29 2.30 4.48
CA LEU A 66 -23.74 1.80 3.18
C LEU A 66 -23.98 0.28 3.21
N VAL A 67 -23.09 -0.48 3.82
CA VAL A 67 -23.19 -1.95 3.91
C VAL A 67 -24.24 -2.38 4.95
N GLY A 68 -24.43 -1.61 6.02
CA GLY A 68 -25.34 -1.92 7.10
C GLY A 68 -24.85 -3.00 8.08
N ALA A 69 -25.80 -3.69 8.74
CA ALA A 69 -25.49 -4.65 9.81
C ALA A 69 -24.68 -5.87 9.35
N GLY A 70 -24.64 -6.18 8.06
CA GLY A 70 -23.85 -7.28 7.50
C GLY A 70 -22.36 -6.98 7.36
N ALA A 71 -21.92 -5.74 7.58
CA ALA A 71 -20.54 -5.32 7.40
C ALA A 71 -19.60 -6.02 8.40
N VAL A 72 -18.59 -6.71 7.89
CA VAL A 72 -17.45 -7.19 8.69
C VAL A 72 -16.32 -6.19 8.53
N VAL A 73 -15.91 -5.55 9.61
CA VAL A 73 -14.83 -4.55 9.61
C VAL A 73 -13.64 -5.12 10.35
N LEU A 74 -12.48 -5.13 9.69
CA LEU A 74 -11.23 -5.72 10.18
C LEU A 74 -10.09 -4.72 10.13
N PRO A 75 -9.19 -4.72 11.10
CA PRO A 75 -7.93 -4.00 11.00
C PRO A 75 -7.03 -4.63 9.94
N PRO A 76 -6.13 -3.86 9.28
CA PRO A 76 -5.21 -4.39 8.31
C PRO A 76 -4.14 -5.26 8.97
N ARG A 77 -3.81 -6.42 8.37
CA ARG A 77 -2.73 -7.32 8.78
C ARG A 77 -1.55 -7.22 7.80
N GLY A 78 -0.76 -6.15 7.90
CA GLY A 78 0.30 -5.82 6.95
C GLY A 78 1.30 -6.96 6.68
N VAL A 79 1.69 -7.73 7.72
CA VAL A 79 2.61 -8.87 7.58
C VAL A 79 2.02 -10.00 6.74
N VAL A 80 0.72 -10.28 6.87
CA VAL A 80 0.01 -11.29 6.09
C VAL A 80 -0.11 -10.86 4.63
N TYR A 81 -0.46 -9.59 4.42
CA TYR A 81 -0.55 -9.04 3.06
C TYR A 81 0.81 -8.99 2.37
N GLY A 82 1.87 -8.64 3.10
CA GLY A 82 3.24 -8.64 2.57
C GLY A 82 3.69 -10.03 2.11
N LEU A 83 3.40 -11.07 2.91
CA LEU A 83 3.73 -12.44 2.55
C LEU A 83 2.90 -12.94 1.36
N ALA A 84 1.59 -12.65 1.36
CA ALA A 84 0.71 -12.99 0.23
C ALA A 84 1.14 -12.31 -1.07
N SER A 85 1.47 -11.02 -1.00
CA SER A 85 2.00 -10.22 -2.12
C SER A 85 3.29 -10.83 -2.67
N ARG A 86 4.24 -11.19 -1.79
CA ARG A 86 5.50 -11.82 -2.19
C ARG A 86 5.23 -13.10 -2.98
N ARG A 87 4.42 -14.02 -2.45
CA ARG A 87 4.09 -15.28 -3.13
C ARG A 87 3.41 -15.07 -4.48
N VAL A 88 2.51 -14.08 -4.59
CA VAL A 88 1.91 -13.68 -5.87
C VAL A 88 3.00 -13.27 -6.86
N PHE A 89 3.86 -12.32 -6.49
CA PHE A 89 4.84 -11.78 -7.43
C PHE A 89 6.00 -12.71 -7.72
N ASP A 90 6.37 -13.62 -6.83
CA ASP A 90 7.34 -14.68 -7.11
C ASP A 90 6.76 -15.65 -8.17
N THR A 91 5.47 -15.99 -8.06
CA THR A 91 4.77 -16.78 -9.09
C THR A 91 4.74 -16.05 -10.43
N VAL A 92 4.46 -14.75 -10.44
CA VAL A 92 4.43 -13.93 -11.66
C VAL A 92 5.81 -13.84 -12.30
N ARG A 93 6.88 -13.64 -11.51
CA ARG A 93 8.27 -13.57 -11.99
C ARG A 93 8.75 -14.83 -12.69
N ALA A 94 8.20 -15.99 -12.37
CA ALA A 94 8.52 -17.23 -13.07
C ALA A 94 8.18 -17.18 -14.57
N ARG A 95 7.19 -16.37 -14.98
CA ARG A 95 6.83 -16.14 -16.39
C ARG A 95 7.25 -14.77 -16.91
N VAL A 96 7.29 -13.78 -16.04
CA VAL A 96 7.59 -12.38 -16.36
C VAL A 96 8.74 -11.93 -15.47
N PRO A 97 9.99 -12.18 -15.84
CA PRO A 97 11.15 -11.94 -14.98
C PRO A 97 11.31 -10.50 -14.52
N VAL A 98 10.99 -9.53 -15.39
CA VAL A 98 11.09 -8.10 -15.07
C VAL A 98 9.72 -7.55 -14.73
N LEU A 99 9.53 -7.14 -13.47
CA LEU A 99 8.30 -6.56 -12.96
C LEU A 99 8.55 -5.16 -12.38
N GLU A 100 7.68 -4.24 -12.73
CA GLU A 100 7.56 -2.95 -12.04
C GLU A 100 6.39 -3.04 -11.05
N GLN A 101 6.69 -3.44 -9.83
CA GLN A 101 5.69 -3.59 -8.77
C GLN A 101 5.32 -2.23 -8.20
N LEU A 102 4.03 -1.86 -8.28
CA LEU A 102 3.53 -0.55 -7.82
C LEU A 102 3.06 -0.57 -6.36
N SER A 103 2.53 -1.71 -5.91
CA SER A 103 1.96 -1.88 -4.58
C SER A 103 2.03 -3.34 -4.12
N TYR A 104 1.29 -3.70 -3.06
CA TYR A 104 1.12 -5.08 -2.63
C TYR A 104 0.38 -5.97 -3.64
N ASP A 105 -0.37 -5.39 -4.56
CA ASP A 105 -1.38 -6.09 -5.36
C ASP A 105 -1.33 -5.78 -6.84
N GLU A 106 -0.48 -4.86 -7.30
CA GLU A 106 -0.40 -4.52 -8.72
C GLU A 106 1.03 -4.37 -9.23
N ALA A 107 1.26 -4.79 -10.47
CA ALA A 107 2.53 -4.65 -11.17
C ALA A 107 2.35 -4.55 -12.68
N PHE A 108 3.31 -3.90 -13.35
CA PHE A 108 3.51 -4.00 -14.78
C PHE A 108 4.54 -5.08 -15.11
N GLY A 109 4.35 -5.74 -16.27
CA GLY A 109 5.30 -6.64 -16.87
C GLY A 109 5.38 -6.46 -18.38
N GLU A 110 6.52 -6.77 -18.98
CA GLU A 110 6.72 -6.74 -20.42
C GLU A 110 7.42 -8.04 -20.84
N PRO A 111 6.66 -9.16 -21.03
CA PRO A 111 7.24 -10.45 -21.41
C PRO A 111 7.83 -10.40 -22.81
N VAL A 112 9.10 -10.71 -22.94
CA VAL A 112 9.82 -10.71 -24.24
C VAL A 112 9.20 -11.67 -25.23
N GLU A 113 8.63 -12.80 -24.77
CA GLU A 113 7.97 -13.80 -25.60
C GLU A 113 6.68 -13.31 -26.28
N LEU A 114 6.10 -12.21 -25.79
CA LEU A 114 4.93 -11.59 -26.41
C LEU A 114 5.28 -10.53 -27.46
N ALA A 115 6.55 -10.30 -27.73
CA ALA A 115 6.96 -9.35 -28.77
C ALA A 115 6.48 -9.81 -30.16
N GLY A 116 5.53 -9.07 -30.74
CA GLY A 116 4.92 -9.39 -32.04
C GLY A 116 3.81 -10.46 -31.98
N ALA A 117 3.42 -10.91 -30.80
CA ALA A 117 2.30 -11.83 -30.63
C ALA A 117 0.95 -11.18 -31.01
N SER A 118 0.02 -11.98 -31.45
CA SER A 118 -1.38 -11.58 -31.68
C SER A 118 -2.12 -11.38 -30.35
N ALA A 119 -3.22 -10.61 -30.36
CA ALA A 119 -4.05 -10.39 -29.18
C ALA A 119 -4.54 -11.72 -28.54
N GLY A 120 -4.89 -12.72 -29.36
CA GLY A 120 -5.31 -14.02 -28.84
C GLY A 120 -4.20 -14.81 -28.13
N GLU A 121 -2.94 -14.69 -28.59
CA GLU A 121 -1.79 -15.30 -27.92
C GLU A 121 -1.50 -14.58 -26.59
N VAL A 122 -1.65 -13.26 -26.56
CA VAL A 122 -1.51 -12.44 -25.34
C VAL A 122 -2.62 -12.79 -24.33
N GLU A 123 -3.85 -12.93 -24.77
CA GLU A 123 -4.97 -13.33 -23.91
C GLU A 123 -4.73 -14.70 -23.29
N ALA A 124 -4.32 -15.68 -24.11
CA ALA A 124 -3.99 -17.03 -23.63
C ALA A 124 -2.82 -17.02 -22.63
N PHE A 125 -1.82 -16.15 -22.81
CA PHE A 125 -0.74 -15.94 -21.84
C PHE A 125 -1.26 -15.38 -20.52
N CYS A 126 -2.09 -14.34 -20.57
CA CYS A 126 -2.67 -13.71 -19.38
C CYS A 126 -3.54 -14.69 -18.59
N GLU A 127 -4.33 -15.54 -19.27
CA GLU A 127 -5.14 -16.57 -18.60
C GLU A 127 -4.27 -17.62 -17.90
N ARG A 128 -3.17 -18.06 -18.52
CA ARG A 128 -2.22 -18.98 -17.87
C ARG A 128 -1.59 -18.33 -16.65
N LEU A 129 -1.16 -17.07 -16.76
CA LEU A 129 -0.57 -16.32 -15.63
C LEU A 129 -1.54 -16.22 -14.44
N ARG A 130 -2.80 -15.92 -14.71
CA ARG A 130 -3.86 -15.88 -13.69
C ARG A 130 -4.11 -17.24 -13.04
N ALA A 131 -4.10 -18.30 -13.85
CA ALA A 131 -4.26 -19.68 -13.36
C ALA A 131 -3.13 -20.05 -12.41
N ASP A 132 -1.86 -19.76 -12.77
CA ASP A 132 -0.70 -20.02 -11.91
C ASP A 132 -0.80 -19.27 -10.58
N VAL A 133 -1.16 -17.98 -10.61
CA VAL A 133 -1.33 -17.18 -9.39
C VAL A 133 -2.44 -17.78 -8.52
N ARG A 134 -3.57 -18.17 -9.10
CA ARG A 134 -4.68 -18.78 -8.37
C ARG A 134 -4.29 -20.14 -7.77
N GLU A 135 -3.57 -20.96 -8.50
CA GLU A 135 -3.09 -22.27 -8.01
C GLU A 135 -2.11 -22.09 -6.85
N ALA A 136 -1.12 -21.21 -7.00
CA ALA A 136 -0.10 -20.97 -5.98
C ALA A 136 -0.63 -20.33 -4.70
N THR A 137 -1.63 -19.43 -4.82
CA THR A 137 -2.03 -18.57 -3.71
C THR A 137 -3.47 -18.74 -3.26
N GLY A 138 -4.37 -19.21 -4.11
CA GLY A 138 -5.82 -19.19 -3.91
C GLY A 138 -6.45 -17.80 -4.12
N LEU A 139 -5.67 -16.79 -4.54
CA LEU A 139 -6.13 -15.44 -4.81
C LEU A 139 -6.40 -15.24 -6.30
N VAL A 140 -7.26 -14.27 -6.60
CA VAL A 140 -7.71 -13.97 -7.96
C VAL A 140 -7.11 -12.66 -8.43
N ALA A 141 -6.67 -12.61 -9.69
CA ALA A 141 -6.15 -11.44 -10.35
C ALA A 141 -6.94 -11.11 -11.62
N SER A 142 -6.99 -9.82 -11.95
CA SER A 142 -7.41 -9.33 -13.27
C SER A 142 -6.20 -8.81 -14.04
N VAL A 143 -6.11 -9.08 -15.33
CA VAL A 143 -4.98 -8.70 -16.17
C VAL A 143 -5.46 -7.87 -17.35
N GLY A 144 -4.77 -6.76 -17.62
CA GLY A 144 -4.94 -5.95 -18.80
C GLY A 144 -3.67 -5.97 -19.64
N ALA A 145 -3.81 -5.93 -20.97
CA ALA A 145 -2.71 -5.81 -21.90
C ALA A 145 -2.95 -4.70 -22.93
N GLY A 146 -1.88 -4.04 -23.35
CA GLY A 146 -1.90 -3.03 -24.38
C GLY A 146 -0.48 -2.59 -24.77
N SER A 147 -0.35 -1.61 -25.65
CA SER A 147 0.95 -1.17 -26.17
C SER A 147 1.81 -0.41 -25.13
N GLY A 148 1.21 0.05 -24.03
CA GLY A 148 1.86 0.81 -22.99
C GLY A 148 1.19 0.65 -21.63
N LYS A 149 1.84 1.15 -20.56
CA LYS A 149 1.38 1.04 -19.18
C LYS A 149 -0.01 1.63 -18.96
N GLN A 150 -0.31 2.76 -19.63
CA GLN A 150 -1.61 3.44 -19.49
C GLN A 150 -2.76 2.54 -19.95
N ILE A 151 -2.64 1.97 -21.14
CA ILE A 151 -3.67 1.07 -21.70
C ILE A 151 -3.78 -0.20 -20.88
N ALA A 152 -2.67 -0.85 -20.55
CA ALA A 152 -2.65 -2.06 -19.75
C ALA A 152 -3.37 -1.87 -18.40
N LYS A 153 -3.12 -0.74 -17.71
CA LYS A 153 -3.78 -0.41 -16.43
C LYS A 153 -5.28 -0.13 -16.58
N ILE A 154 -5.68 0.57 -17.63
CA ILE A 154 -7.10 0.78 -17.92
C ILE A 154 -7.77 -0.57 -18.24
N ALA A 155 -7.15 -1.38 -19.08
CA ALA A 155 -7.66 -2.69 -19.50
C ALA A 155 -7.86 -3.63 -18.30
N SER A 156 -6.89 -3.74 -17.38
CA SER A 156 -7.05 -4.53 -16.16
C SER A 156 -8.21 -4.03 -15.29
N GLY A 157 -8.38 -2.70 -15.17
CA GLY A 157 -9.49 -2.11 -14.45
C GLY A 157 -10.86 -2.39 -15.09
N LEU A 158 -10.92 -2.55 -16.41
CA LEU A 158 -12.14 -2.94 -17.16
C LEU A 158 -12.41 -4.46 -17.08
N ALA A 159 -11.35 -5.26 -16.92
CA ALA A 159 -11.42 -6.71 -16.78
C ALA A 159 -11.95 -7.15 -15.40
N LYS A 160 -11.89 -6.31 -14.38
CA LYS A 160 -12.31 -6.63 -12.99
C LYS A 160 -13.80 -6.91 -12.87
N PRO A 161 -14.21 -7.93 -12.08
CA PRO A 161 -13.37 -8.90 -11.40
C PRO A 161 -13.07 -10.13 -12.27
N ASP A 162 -11.96 -10.82 -11.94
CA ASP A 162 -11.62 -12.16 -12.44
C ASP A 162 -11.59 -12.26 -13.97
N GLY A 163 -10.98 -11.27 -14.64
CA GLY A 163 -11.00 -11.22 -16.10
C GLY A 163 -9.65 -10.86 -16.73
N VAL A 164 -9.61 -11.02 -18.05
CA VAL A 164 -8.56 -10.53 -18.93
C VAL A 164 -9.15 -9.55 -19.94
N ARG A 165 -8.43 -8.50 -20.22
CA ARG A 165 -8.75 -7.57 -21.33
C ARG A 165 -7.47 -7.26 -22.09
N VAL A 166 -7.40 -7.69 -23.32
CA VAL A 166 -6.37 -7.29 -24.28
C VAL A 166 -6.95 -6.18 -25.15
N VAL A 167 -6.18 -5.15 -25.41
CA VAL A 167 -6.58 -4.02 -26.26
C VAL A 167 -5.57 -3.93 -27.40
N ASP A 168 -6.04 -4.19 -28.60
CA ASP A 168 -5.23 -4.04 -29.82
C ASP A 168 -4.92 -2.56 -30.08
N ARG A 169 -3.83 -2.32 -30.80
CA ARG A 169 -3.29 -0.97 -31.02
C ARG A 169 -4.26 -0.04 -31.75
N ASP A 170 -5.05 -0.56 -32.64
CA ASP A 170 -6.09 0.18 -33.38
C ASP A 170 -7.33 0.48 -32.53
N GLU A 171 -7.56 -0.28 -31.46
CA GLU A 171 -8.64 -0.06 -30.50
C GLU A 171 -8.27 0.94 -29.39
N GLU A 172 -6.97 1.21 -29.14
CA GLU A 172 -6.51 1.98 -27.98
C GLU A 172 -7.04 3.40 -27.96
N VAL A 173 -6.89 4.14 -29.06
CA VAL A 173 -7.34 5.54 -29.15
C VAL A 173 -8.86 5.64 -29.08
N PRO A 174 -9.66 4.85 -29.79
CA PRO A 174 -11.10 4.80 -29.63
C PRO A 174 -11.55 4.49 -28.20
N LEU A 175 -10.90 3.51 -27.55
CA LEU A 175 -11.19 3.17 -26.14
C LEU A 175 -10.92 4.36 -25.22
N LEU A 176 -9.74 4.98 -25.31
CA LEU A 176 -9.38 6.14 -24.49
C LEU A 176 -10.36 7.29 -24.66
N ALA A 177 -10.72 7.61 -25.90
CA ALA A 177 -11.53 8.78 -26.22
C ALA A 177 -12.90 8.77 -25.51
N GLY A 178 -13.51 7.59 -25.34
CA GLY A 178 -14.82 7.42 -24.69
C GLY A 178 -14.77 7.38 -23.17
N LEU A 179 -13.61 7.26 -22.55
CA LEU A 179 -13.49 7.12 -21.11
C LEU A 179 -13.51 8.46 -20.37
N PRO A 180 -14.08 8.50 -19.13
CA PRO A 180 -13.96 9.68 -18.27
C PRO A 180 -12.48 10.03 -18.01
N VAL A 181 -12.18 11.32 -17.95
CA VAL A 181 -10.81 11.84 -17.77
C VAL A 181 -10.13 11.28 -16.51
N ARG A 182 -10.90 10.96 -15.49
CA ARG A 182 -10.44 10.32 -14.25
C ARG A 182 -9.78 8.95 -14.46
N ARG A 183 -10.03 8.29 -15.58
CA ARG A 183 -9.40 7.00 -15.93
C ARG A 183 -7.95 7.14 -16.39
N LEU A 184 -7.52 8.35 -16.73
CA LEU A 184 -6.13 8.62 -17.08
C LEU A 184 -5.26 8.57 -15.82
N TRP A 185 -4.27 7.70 -15.80
CA TRP A 185 -3.36 7.56 -14.66
C TRP A 185 -2.57 8.85 -14.43
N GLY A 186 -2.73 9.43 -13.26
CA GLY A 186 -2.20 10.73 -12.87
C GLY A 186 -3.29 11.81 -12.70
N ILE A 187 -4.52 11.59 -13.17
CA ILE A 187 -5.65 12.49 -12.89
C ILE A 187 -6.27 12.13 -11.53
N GLY A 188 -5.97 12.95 -10.52
CA GLY A 188 -6.59 12.89 -9.20
C GLY A 188 -7.89 13.70 -9.12
N PRO A 189 -8.63 13.67 -7.97
CA PRO A 189 -9.90 14.41 -7.81
C PRO A 189 -9.76 15.91 -8.09
N VAL A 190 -8.65 16.52 -7.69
CA VAL A 190 -8.39 17.95 -7.90
C VAL A 190 -8.21 18.30 -9.39
N ALA A 191 -7.47 17.45 -10.12
CA ALA A 191 -7.27 17.65 -11.56
C ALA A 191 -8.57 17.40 -12.33
N GLU A 192 -9.32 16.34 -11.96
CA GLU A 192 -10.64 16.04 -12.50
C GLU A 192 -11.61 17.24 -12.34
N ASP A 193 -11.71 17.79 -11.13
CA ASP A 193 -12.59 18.95 -10.86
C ASP A 193 -12.19 20.18 -11.68
N ARG A 194 -10.89 20.45 -11.86
CA ARG A 194 -10.40 21.54 -12.73
C ARG A 194 -10.82 21.34 -14.19
N LEU A 195 -10.66 20.11 -14.70
CA LEU A 195 -11.03 19.77 -16.07
C LEU A 195 -12.55 19.87 -16.28
N HIS A 196 -13.35 19.34 -15.35
CA HIS A 196 -14.81 19.40 -15.43
C HIS A 196 -15.35 20.83 -15.44
N ARG A 197 -14.75 21.76 -14.68
CA ARG A 197 -15.12 23.18 -14.72
C ARG A 197 -14.89 23.84 -16.09
N LEU A 198 -14.03 23.25 -16.91
CA LEU A 198 -13.78 23.68 -18.28
C LEU A 198 -14.55 22.86 -19.33
N GLY A 199 -15.47 21.98 -18.89
CA GLY A 199 -16.24 21.11 -19.76
C GLY A 199 -15.46 19.91 -20.32
N ILE A 200 -14.27 19.61 -19.79
CA ILE A 200 -13.43 18.49 -20.21
C ILE A 200 -13.74 17.28 -19.36
N GLU A 201 -14.65 16.42 -19.83
CA GLU A 201 -15.14 15.26 -19.09
C GLU A 201 -14.46 13.95 -19.50
N THR A 202 -14.00 13.84 -20.76
CA THR A 202 -13.45 12.61 -21.31
C THR A 202 -11.97 12.74 -21.66
N ILE A 203 -11.28 11.60 -21.74
CA ILE A 203 -9.89 11.55 -22.21
C ILE A 203 -9.79 12.10 -23.64
N GLY A 204 -10.78 11.81 -24.51
CA GLY A 204 -10.81 12.33 -25.87
C GLY A 204 -10.92 13.86 -25.92
N ALA A 205 -11.72 14.46 -25.03
CA ALA A 205 -11.81 15.92 -24.92
C ALA A 205 -10.47 16.53 -24.45
N LEU A 206 -9.77 15.90 -23.51
CA LEU A 206 -8.43 16.31 -23.08
C LEU A 206 -7.40 16.16 -24.21
N ALA A 207 -7.45 15.07 -24.99
CA ALA A 207 -6.54 14.80 -26.11
C ALA A 207 -6.69 15.79 -27.27
N ALA A 208 -7.88 16.40 -27.41
CA ALA A 208 -8.19 17.38 -28.45
C ALA A 208 -7.64 18.79 -28.15
N LEU A 209 -7.27 19.07 -26.91
CA LEU A 209 -6.64 20.34 -26.54
C LEU A 209 -5.23 20.45 -27.12
N THR A 210 -4.71 21.67 -27.22
CA THR A 210 -3.29 21.89 -27.46
C THR A 210 -2.45 21.59 -26.21
N GLU A 211 -1.17 21.30 -26.40
CA GLU A 211 -0.25 21.07 -25.28
C GLU A 211 -0.15 22.28 -24.33
N ALA A 212 -0.24 23.49 -24.87
CA ALA A 212 -0.23 24.74 -24.11
C ALA A 212 -1.46 24.85 -23.20
N GLU A 213 -2.67 24.59 -23.73
CA GLU A 213 -3.91 24.61 -22.94
C GLU A 213 -3.87 23.56 -21.81
N VAL A 214 -3.35 22.36 -22.09
CA VAL A 214 -3.22 21.32 -21.06
C VAL A 214 -2.18 21.73 -20.00
N ALA A 215 -1.07 22.35 -20.39
CA ALA A 215 -0.06 22.85 -19.46
C ALA A 215 -0.61 23.98 -18.57
N ASP A 216 -1.45 24.86 -19.09
CA ASP A 216 -2.11 25.92 -18.31
C ASP A 216 -3.07 25.36 -17.26
N VAL A 217 -3.82 24.29 -17.58
CA VAL A 217 -4.82 23.70 -16.68
C VAL A 217 -4.17 22.76 -15.65
N LEU A 218 -3.23 21.92 -16.07
CA LEU A 218 -2.65 20.83 -15.25
C LEU A 218 -1.22 21.11 -14.77
N GLY A 219 -0.64 22.23 -15.21
CA GLY A 219 0.74 22.63 -14.90
C GLY A 219 1.75 22.18 -15.95
N ALA A 220 2.77 23.01 -16.15
CA ALA A 220 3.79 22.82 -17.20
C ALA A 220 4.63 21.53 -17.06
N THR A 221 4.75 20.99 -15.85
CA THR A 221 5.53 19.77 -15.58
C THR A 221 4.74 18.50 -15.88
N VAL A 222 3.47 18.43 -15.48
CA VAL A 222 2.65 17.21 -15.54
C VAL A 222 1.72 17.20 -16.75
N GLY A 223 1.22 18.38 -17.15
CA GLY A 223 0.27 18.55 -18.26
C GLY A 223 0.71 17.90 -19.56
N PRO A 224 1.92 18.20 -20.10
CA PRO A 224 2.39 17.61 -21.35
C PRO A 224 2.47 16.08 -21.31
N ALA A 225 2.92 15.50 -20.19
CA ALA A 225 2.98 14.05 -20.03
C ALA A 225 1.57 13.41 -20.04
N LEU A 226 0.61 14.01 -19.34
CA LEU A 226 -0.79 13.55 -19.33
C LEU A 226 -1.45 13.72 -20.71
N HIS A 227 -1.13 14.78 -21.44
CA HIS A 227 -1.62 14.98 -22.79
C HIS A 227 -1.12 13.89 -23.76
N ARG A 228 0.17 13.52 -23.69
CA ARG A 228 0.71 12.39 -24.47
C ARG A 228 -0.04 11.08 -24.15
N LEU A 229 -0.25 10.79 -22.86
CA LEU A 229 -1.01 9.61 -22.43
C LEU A 229 -2.47 9.63 -22.91
N ALA A 230 -3.13 10.80 -22.91
CA ALA A 230 -4.49 10.97 -23.43
C ALA A 230 -4.58 10.66 -24.93
N ARG A 231 -3.51 10.89 -25.68
CA ARG A 231 -3.38 10.58 -27.11
C ARG A 231 -2.89 9.16 -27.40
N GLY A 232 -2.79 8.30 -26.39
CA GLY A 232 -2.34 6.91 -26.53
C GLY A 232 -0.82 6.75 -26.68
N VAL A 233 -0.03 7.80 -26.36
CA VAL A 233 1.43 7.73 -26.47
C VAL A 233 2.02 7.46 -25.09
N ASP A 234 2.50 6.22 -24.88
CA ASP A 234 3.11 5.79 -23.62
C ASP A 234 4.34 4.90 -23.88
N ASP A 235 5.50 5.55 -23.98
CA ASP A 235 6.78 4.91 -24.27
C ASP A 235 7.55 4.51 -23.00
N ARG A 236 6.96 4.67 -21.80
CA ARG A 236 7.62 4.36 -20.53
C ARG A 236 8.02 2.89 -20.51
N PRO A 237 9.31 2.57 -20.25
CA PRO A 237 9.74 1.18 -20.13
C PRO A 237 9.18 0.55 -18.86
N VAL A 238 8.96 -0.77 -18.89
CA VAL A 238 8.78 -1.56 -17.67
C VAL A 238 10.18 -1.87 -17.13
N ALA A 239 10.43 -1.50 -15.89
CA ALA A 239 11.71 -1.71 -15.23
C ALA A 239 11.47 -2.00 -13.74
N GLU A 240 12.37 -2.75 -13.14
CA GLU A 240 12.35 -2.94 -11.69
C GLU A 240 12.41 -1.60 -10.96
N ASN A 241 11.74 -1.54 -9.82
CA ASN A 241 11.72 -0.32 -9.02
C ASN A 241 13.13 0.02 -8.54
N ALA A 242 13.52 1.26 -8.75
CA ALA A 242 14.73 1.78 -8.12
C ALA A 242 14.60 1.72 -6.58
N PRO A 243 15.71 1.59 -5.86
CA PRO A 243 15.70 1.62 -4.40
C PRO A 243 14.95 2.83 -3.86
N ALA A 244 14.24 2.65 -2.75
CA ALA A 244 13.46 3.72 -2.12
C ALA A 244 14.35 4.97 -1.90
N LYS A 245 13.84 6.14 -2.28
CA LYS A 245 14.51 7.43 -2.05
C LYS A 245 14.26 7.97 -0.64
N GLN A 246 13.20 7.52 -0.01
CA GLN A 246 12.76 7.94 1.32
C GLN A 246 12.12 6.78 2.05
N ILE A 247 12.31 6.75 3.38
CA ILE A 247 11.67 5.83 4.31
C ILE A 247 10.90 6.68 5.32
N SER A 248 9.62 6.41 5.53
CA SER A 248 8.80 7.22 6.43
C SER A 248 7.79 6.38 7.21
N ALA A 249 7.29 6.97 8.29
CA ALA A 249 6.11 6.50 9.00
C ALA A 249 5.26 7.70 9.37
N GLU A 250 3.94 7.54 9.37
CA GLU A 250 3.01 8.58 9.80
C GLU A 250 1.83 7.97 10.56
N SER A 251 1.25 8.76 11.46
CA SER A 251 0.08 8.37 12.25
C SER A 251 -0.97 9.47 12.25
N THR A 252 -2.24 9.07 12.06
CA THR A 252 -3.41 9.94 12.22
C THR A 252 -4.03 9.68 13.58
N PHE A 253 -4.21 10.73 14.37
CA PHE A 253 -4.74 10.64 15.74
C PHE A 253 -6.26 10.72 15.74
N ALA A 254 -6.91 10.05 16.70
CA ALA A 254 -8.35 10.08 16.87
C ALA A 254 -8.85 11.50 17.21
N GLU A 255 -8.09 12.19 18.05
CA GLU A 255 -8.29 13.60 18.43
C GLU A 255 -7.14 14.46 17.92
N ASP A 256 -7.40 15.75 17.69
CA ASP A 256 -6.35 16.67 17.27
C ASP A 256 -5.36 16.94 18.40
N LEU A 257 -4.08 16.97 18.08
CA LEU A 257 -3.01 17.38 18.98
C LEU A 257 -2.95 18.91 18.99
N ILE A 258 -3.14 19.50 20.15
CA ILE A 258 -3.29 20.95 20.33
C ILE A 258 -2.14 21.59 21.09
N THR A 259 -1.19 20.80 21.58
CA THR A 259 -0.01 21.28 22.31
C THR A 259 1.29 20.69 21.77
N LEU A 260 2.37 21.44 21.93
CA LEU A 260 3.71 20.97 21.57
C LEU A 260 4.13 19.73 22.39
N ALA A 261 3.65 19.62 23.64
CA ALA A 261 3.92 18.46 24.49
C ALA A 261 3.32 17.18 23.88
N GLN A 262 2.07 17.24 23.42
CA GLN A 262 1.42 16.11 22.73
C GLN A 262 2.17 15.73 21.44
N LEU A 263 2.63 16.70 20.64
CA LEU A 263 3.43 16.43 19.44
C LEU A 263 4.78 15.77 19.78
N ARG A 264 5.45 16.20 20.86
CA ARG A 264 6.71 15.60 21.33
C ARG A 264 6.54 14.16 21.82
N GLU A 265 5.42 13.84 22.42
CA GLU A 265 5.05 12.48 22.81
C GLU A 265 4.75 11.62 21.57
N ALA A 266 3.96 12.15 20.65
CA ALA A 266 3.54 11.43 19.44
C ALA A 266 4.68 11.10 18.47
N ILE A 267 5.67 12.01 18.32
CA ILE A 267 6.72 11.85 17.31
C ILE A 267 7.72 10.73 17.65
N GLY A 268 7.88 10.37 18.93
CA GLY A 268 8.78 9.31 19.37
C GLY A 268 8.43 7.96 18.73
N PRO A 269 7.26 7.36 19.03
CA PRO A 269 6.83 6.09 18.45
C PRO A 269 6.79 6.08 16.92
N ILE A 270 6.45 7.21 16.28
CA ILE A 270 6.43 7.34 14.80
C ILE A 270 7.86 7.30 14.27
N GLY A 271 8.78 8.04 14.91
CA GLY A 271 10.20 8.01 14.58
C GLY A 271 10.82 6.62 14.74
N ASP A 272 10.49 5.92 15.83
CA ASP A 272 10.93 4.54 16.06
C ASP A 272 10.42 3.58 14.98
N HIS A 273 9.19 3.79 14.51
CA HIS A 273 8.64 2.98 13.41
C HIS A 273 9.37 3.25 12.09
N ALA A 274 9.61 4.51 11.75
CA ALA A 274 10.40 4.87 10.57
C ALA A 274 11.85 4.35 10.68
N HIS A 275 12.43 4.40 11.88
CA HIS A 275 13.79 3.92 12.15
C HIS A 275 13.92 2.40 11.94
N ARG A 276 12.99 1.58 12.48
CA ARG A 276 12.98 0.13 12.22
C ARG A 276 12.91 -0.21 10.72
N ARG A 277 12.22 0.61 9.92
CA ARG A 277 12.20 0.46 8.46
C ARG A 277 13.55 0.83 7.84
N LEU A 278 14.22 1.86 8.37
CA LEU A 278 15.56 2.26 7.94
C LEU A 278 16.61 1.18 8.26
N GLU A 279 16.52 0.54 9.43
CA GLU A 279 17.38 -0.58 9.79
C GLU A 279 17.24 -1.76 8.84
N LYS A 280 16.00 -2.09 8.45
CA LYS A 280 15.74 -3.15 7.45
C LYS A 280 16.25 -2.80 6.06
N ASP A 281 16.27 -1.53 5.69
CA ASP A 281 16.81 -1.06 4.42
C ASP A 281 18.35 -1.12 4.39
N GLY A 282 18.99 -1.00 5.55
CA GLY A 282 20.43 -1.09 5.72
C GLY A 282 21.22 0.18 5.41
N ARG A 283 20.62 1.20 4.80
CA ARG A 283 21.28 2.48 4.48
C ARG A 283 21.17 3.48 5.63
N GLY A 284 22.11 4.42 5.71
CA GLY A 284 22.02 5.59 6.58
C GLY A 284 21.25 6.72 5.91
N ALA A 285 20.56 7.54 6.72
CA ALA A 285 19.82 8.71 6.25
C ALA A 285 20.52 10.01 6.61
N ARG A 286 20.45 11.00 5.73
CA ARG A 286 21.04 12.32 5.92
C ARG A 286 19.99 13.40 6.15
N THR A 287 18.81 13.29 5.57
CA THR A 287 17.75 14.31 5.67
C THR A 287 16.58 13.76 6.46
N ILE A 288 16.17 14.49 7.48
CA ILE A 288 15.04 14.21 8.35
C ILE A 288 13.90 15.18 7.99
N THR A 289 12.71 14.66 7.74
CA THR A 289 11.53 15.44 7.40
C THR A 289 10.42 15.17 8.39
N VAL A 290 9.80 16.23 8.90
CA VAL A 290 8.58 16.15 9.71
C VAL A 290 7.42 16.71 8.89
N LYS A 291 6.34 15.93 8.79
CA LYS A 291 5.08 16.27 8.14
C LYS A 291 4.01 16.46 9.22
N LEU A 292 3.37 17.61 9.24
CA LEU A 292 2.27 17.94 10.12
C LEU A 292 1.04 18.24 9.26
N LYS A 293 -0.01 17.41 9.34
CA LYS A 293 -1.28 17.68 8.69
C LYS A 293 -2.24 18.25 9.70
N ARG A 294 -2.78 19.43 9.42
CA ARG A 294 -3.69 20.15 10.31
C ARG A 294 -5.12 19.62 10.19
N SER A 295 -5.98 20.03 11.14
CA SER A 295 -7.41 19.69 11.13
C SER A 295 -8.15 20.20 9.88
N ASP A 296 -7.72 21.32 9.29
CA ASP A 296 -8.22 21.88 8.03
C ASP A 296 -7.73 21.12 6.77
N MET A 297 -7.03 20.00 6.95
CA MET A 297 -6.42 19.16 5.90
C MET A 297 -5.19 19.77 5.22
N SER A 298 -4.78 20.99 5.52
CA SER A 298 -3.51 21.55 5.03
C SER A 298 -2.30 20.83 5.65
N THR A 299 -1.21 20.81 4.90
CA THR A 299 0.01 20.09 5.31
C THR A 299 1.18 21.06 5.42
N LEU A 300 1.91 20.96 6.53
CA LEU A 300 3.18 21.65 6.75
C LEU A 300 4.28 20.59 6.77
N THR A 301 5.36 20.87 6.06
CA THR A 301 6.54 20.00 6.00
C THR A 301 7.77 20.80 6.37
N ARG A 302 8.59 20.25 7.26
CA ARG A 302 9.91 20.83 7.63
C ARG A 302 10.97 19.75 7.56
N SER A 303 12.14 20.12 7.06
CA SER A 303 13.26 19.20 6.95
C SER A 303 14.55 19.81 7.46
N ALA A 304 15.45 18.94 7.92
CA ALA A 304 16.82 19.29 8.26
C ALA A 304 17.75 18.24 7.67
N THR A 305 18.86 18.72 7.11
CA THR A 305 19.88 17.86 6.52
C THR A 305 21.12 17.85 7.41
N LEU A 306 21.51 16.66 7.85
CA LEU A 306 22.73 16.43 8.64
C LEU A 306 23.96 16.53 7.74
N PRO A 307 25.14 16.85 8.29
CA PRO A 307 26.40 16.86 7.54
C PRO A 307 26.82 15.45 7.06
N TYR A 308 26.35 14.40 7.73
CA TYR A 308 26.65 12.99 7.42
C TYR A 308 25.39 12.13 7.46
N ALA A 309 25.41 10.96 6.82
CA ALA A 309 24.35 9.98 6.91
C ALA A 309 24.54 9.09 8.15
N THR A 310 23.47 8.82 8.87
CA THR A 310 23.49 8.01 10.10
C THR A 310 22.31 7.07 10.18
N THR A 311 22.47 6.00 10.95
CA THR A 311 21.39 5.10 11.37
C THR A 311 21.06 5.29 12.87
N GLU A 312 21.70 6.23 13.55
CA GLU A 312 21.51 6.43 14.98
C GLU A 312 20.12 7.02 15.29
N ALA A 313 19.27 6.21 15.96
CA ALA A 313 17.90 6.60 16.31
C ALA A 313 17.83 7.90 17.09
N ALA A 314 18.72 8.08 18.08
CA ALA A 314 18.75 9.27 18.95
C ALA A 314 18.96 10.55 18.14
N THR A 315 19.89 10.54 17.19
CA THR A 315 20.19 11.67 16.29
C THR A 315 19.04 11.94 15.34
N LEU A 316 18.48 10.90 14.69
CA LEU A 316 17.39 11.06 13.74
C LEU A 316 16.10 11.56 14.40
N ILE A 317 15.66 10.90 15.49
CA ILE A 317 14.43 11.25 16.21
C ILE A 317 14.61 12.58 16.99
N GLY A 318 15.81 12.81 17.57
CA GLY A 318 16.15 14.07 18.22
C GLY A 318 16.06 15.26 17.24
N THR A 319 16.51 15.07 16.00
CA THR A 319 16.39 16.07 14.93
C THR A 319 14.93 16.27 14.54
N ALA A 320 14.14 15.19 14.39
CA ALA A 320 12.72 15.30 14.11
C ALA A 320 11.97 16.09 15.20
N ARG A 321 12.29 15.89 16.48
CA ARG A 321 11.72 16.67 17.61
C ARG A 321 12.02 18.16 17.53
N LYS A 322 13.19 18.55 17.04
CA LYS A 322 13.57 19.97 16.86
C LYS A 322 12.81 20.66 15.73
N LEU A 323 12.30 19.90 14.76
CA LEU A 323 11.53 20.40 13.62
C LEU A 323 10.05 20.62 13.91
N LEU A 324 9.56 20.20 15.09
CA LEU A 324 8.17 20.39 15.48
C LEU A 324 7.84 21.89 15.59
N LEU A 325 6.63 22.22 15.17
CA LEU A 325 6.03 23.55 15.34
C LEU A 325 4.97 23.49 16.44
N ASP A 326 4.80 24.58 17.18
CA ASP A 326 3.77 24.62 18.22
C ASP A 326 2.37 24.70 17.60
N PRO A 327 1.45 23.76 17.94
CA PRO A 327 0.07 23.81 17.47
C PRO A 327 -0.67 25.10 17.83
N VAL A 328 -0.25 25.81 18.87
CA VAL A 328 -0.80 27.13 19.21
C VAL A 328 -0.57 28.15 18.09
N GLU A 329 0.55 28.03 17.37
CA GLU A 329 0.91 28.96 16.29
C GLU A 329 0.35 28.47 14.92
N ILE A 330 0.35 27.17 14.68
CA ILE A 330 0.02 26.59 13.37
C ILE A 330 -1.41 26.04 13.26
N GLY A 331 -2.11 25.92 14.36
CA GLY A 331 -3.42 25.25 14.47
C GLY A 331 -3.32 23.77 14.84
N PRO A 332 -4.46 23.15 15.23
CA PRO A 332 -4.53 21.76 15.66
C PRO A 332 -4.01 20.77 14.61
N VAL A 333 -3.26 19.75 15.03
CA VAL A 333 -2.61 18.76 14.16
C VAL A 333 -3.31 17.42 14.29
N ARG A 334 -3.76 16.86 13.17
CA ARG A 334 -4.44 15.56 13.12
C ARG A 334 -3.53 14.39 12.70
N LEU A 335 -2.41 14.67 12.02
CA LEU A 335 -1.46 13.65 11.56
C LEU A 335 -0.04 14.16 11.75
N VAL A 336 0.83 13.29 12.23
CA VAL A 336 2.27 13.51 12.34
C VAL A 336 2.99 12.43 11.52
N GLY A 337 3.97 12.84 10.72
CA GLY A 337 4.83 11.95 9.96
C GLY A 337 6.30 12.26 10.16
N VAL A 338 7.15 11.22 10.15
CA VAL A 338 8.61 11.31 10.15
C VAL A 338 9.14 10.59 8.93
N GLY A 339 9.97 11.25 8.15
CA GLY A 339 10.61 10.68 6.97
C GLY A 339 12.12 10.85 7.00
N PHE A 340 12.82 9.87 6.47
CA PHE A 340 14.27 9.80 6.32
C PHE A 340 14.62 9.69 4.84
N SER A 341 15.42 10.63 4.33
CA SER A 341 15.85 10.67 2.93
C SER A 341 17.33 11.00 2.81
N GLY A 342 17.84 11.11 1.56
CA GLY A 342 19.29 11.17 1.36
C GLY A 342 19.95 9.87 1.81
N LEU A 343 19.33 8.73 1.42
CA LEU A 343 19.77 7.39 1.81
C LEU A 343 21.05 7.01 1.10
N THR A 344 22.03 6.52 1.86
CA THR A 344 23.33 6.09 1.33
C THR A 344 23.92 4.92 2.14
N GLU A 345 24.64 4.04 1.48
CA GLU A 345 25.42 2.96 2.12
C GLU A 345 26.63 3.50 2.87
N VAL A 346 27.15 4.66 2.45
CA VAL A 346 28.29 5.31 3.11
C VAL A 346 27.81 5.92 4.42
N ARG A 347 28.26 5.34 5.52
CA ARG A 347 28.03 5.81 6.90
C ARG A 347 29.31 6.43 7.41
N GLN A 348 29.22 7.65 7.88
CA GLN A 348 30.32 8.30 8.59
C GLN A 348 29.96 8.39 10.05
N GLU A 349 30.68 7.71 10.92
CA GLU A 349 30.55 7.92 12.35
C GLU A 349 31.12 9.30 12.69
N PRO A 350 30.40 10.13 13.46
CA PRO A 350 30.93 11.41 13.87
C PRO A 350 32.12 11.22 14.79
N LEU A 351 33.28 11.71 14.42
CA LEU A 351 34.46 11.74 15.28
C LEU A 351 34.29 12.66 16.49
N PHE A 352 33.29 13.58 16.45
CA PHE A 352 32.91 14.49 17.55
C PHE A 352 31.41 14.74 17.49
N ALA A 353 30.75 14.74 18.65
CA ALA A 353 29.35 15.17 18.76
C ALA A 353 29.30 16.69 18.64
N ASP A 354 28.84 17.21 17.49
CA ASP A 354 28.68 18.65 17.27
C ASP A 354 27.19 19.04 17.29
N PRO A 355 26.74 19.90 18.22
CA PRO A 355 25.31 20.21 18.41
C PRO A 355 24.72 21.26 17.46
N GLY A 356 25.44 21.76 16.45
CA GLY A 356 25.20 23.11 15.98
C GLY A 356 24.95 23.43 14.51
N LEU A 357 24.73 22.51 13.55
CA LEU A 357 24.51 22.92 12.14
C LEU A 357 23.27 22.28 11.52
N ILE A 358 22.17 23.03 11.53
CA ILE A 358 20.93 22.64 10.83
C ILE A 358 20.56 23.75 9.84
N ALA A 359 20.65 23.48 8.54
CA ALA A 359 20.05 24.33 7.50
C ALA A 359 18.61 23.88 7.24
N ALA A 360 17.63 24.74 7.51
CA ALA A 360 16.22 24.45 7.28
C ALA A 360 15.80 24.88 5.87
N SER A 361 15.24 23.96 5.08
CA SER A 361 14.61 24.26 3.78
C SER A 361 13.13 23.90 3.81
N GLN A 362 12.29 24.74 3.22
CA GLN A 362 10.86 24.43 3.00
C GLN A 362 10.69 23.88 1.59
N THR A 363 10.18 22.67 1.46
CA THR A 363 9.77 22.10 0.18
C THR A 363 8.38 21.50 0.31
N SER A 364 7.50 21.84 -0.62
CA SER A 364 6.20 21.21 -0.81
C SER A 364 6.38 20.05 -1.80
N ASP A 365 6.16 18.82 -1.37
CA ASP A 365 6.11 17.69 -2.30
C ASP A 365 5.01 16.69 -1.92
N ALA A 366 4.33 16.17 -2.94
CA ALA A 366 3.22 15.24 -2.80
C ALA A 366 3.75 13.81 -2.72
N GLY A 367 3.76 13.25 -1.52
CA GLY A 367 4.15 11.86 -1.27
C GLY A 367 2.94 10.91 -1.22
N VAL A 368 3.14 9.72 -1.75
CA VAL A 368 2.21 8.59 -1.74
C VAL A 368 1.87 8.18 -0.29
N PRO A 369 0.61 7.91 0.05
CA PRO A 369 0.24 7.55 1.41
C PRO A 369 0.60 6.10 1.72
N ASP A 370 1.55 5.92 2.62
CA ASP A 370 1.80 4.65 3.28
C ASP A 370 0.84 4.44 4.47
N THR A 371 0.50 3.20 4.69
CA THR A 371 -0.46 2.66 5.67
C THR A 371 -0.46 3.35 7.03
N VAL A 372 -1.64 3.78 7.44
CA VAL A 372 -1.95 4.27 8.79
C VAL A 372 -1.80 3.14 9.80
N THR A 373 -0.87 3.29 10.75
CA THR A 373 -0.75 2.39 11.90
C THR A 373 -1.20 3.14 13.15
N ASP A 374 -2.26 2.66 13.79
CA ASP A 374 -2.70 3.15 15.11
C ASP A 374 -1.65 2.77 16.17
N VAL A 375 -0.99 3.75 16.74
CA VAL A 375 -0.13 3.57 17.91
C VAL A 375 -0.99 3.71 19.16
N ALA A 376 -1.36 2.59 19.78
CA ALA A 376 -2.01 2.57 21.08
C ALA A 376 -1.03 2.09 22.16
N ALA A 377 -0.81 2.92 23.15
CA ALA A 377 -0.11 2.55 24.39
C ALA A 377 -1.03 1.73 25.32
N THR A 378 -0.43 0.81 26.03
CA THR A 378 -0.90 -0.13 27.07
C THR A 378 -1.19 -1.56 26.60
N ALA A 379 -0.67 -2.53 27.39
CA ALA A 379 -0.77 -3.96 27.13
C ALA A 379 -2.23 -4.43 26.96
N PRO A 380 -2.46 -5.33 26.02
CA PRO A 380 -3.64 -5.20 25.21
C PRO A 380 -4.78 -6.04 25.73
N ALA A 381 -5.87 -5.40 26.01
CA ALA A 381 -7.15 -6.04 25.85
C ALA A 381 -7.24 -6.60 24.41
N TRP A 382 -7.77 -7.80 24.24
CA TRP A 382 -8.04 -8.42 22.95
C TRP A 382 -8.91 -7.52 22.08
N ARG A 383 -8.59 -7.43 20.79
CA ARG A 383 -9.34 -6.62 19.82
C ARG A 383 -9.93 -7.50 18.74
N ILE A 384 -11.05 -7.07 18.18
CA ILE A 384 -11.64 -7.72 17.00
C ILE A 384 -10.61 -7.76 15.87
N GLY A 385 -10.42 -8.95 15.30
CA GLY A 385 -9.45 -9.19 14.24
C GLY A 385 -8.07 -9.65 14.70
N ASP A 386 -7.76 -9.64 16.03
CA ASP A 386 -6.50 -10.18 16.55
C ASP A 386 -6.42 -11.70 16.27
N ASP A 387 -5.22 -12.15 15.88
CA ASP A 387 -4.94 -13.57 15.69
C ASP A 387 -4.57 -14.21 17.04
N VAL A 388 -5.12 -15.40 17.30
CA VAL A 388 -5.08 -16.10 18.57
C VAL A 388 -4.68 -17.56 18.37
N ALA A 389 -3.87 -18.09 19.27
CA ALA A 389 -3.63 -19.53 19.42
C ALA A 389 -4.27 -20.04 20.71
N HIS A 390 -4.90 -21.22 20.65
CA HIS A 390 -5.41 -21.92 21.81
C HIS A 390 -4.84 -23.34 21.85
N THR A 391 -4.38 -23.79 22.99
CA THR A 391 -3.69 -25.08 23.14
C THR A 391 -4.53 -26.29 22.68
N GLY A 392 -5.86 -26.22 22.76
CA GLY A 392 -6.77 -27.32 22.37
C GLY A 392 -7.48 -27.09 21.03
N TYR A 393 -7.47 -25.87 20.47
CA TYR A 393 -8.22 -25.53 19.24
C TYR A 393 -7.35 -24.99 18.10
N GLY A 394 -6.05 -24.75 18.34
CA GLY A 394 -5.14 -24.23 17.33
C GLY A 394 -5.31 -22.74 17.05
N HIS A 395 -5.04 -22.34 15.79
CA HIS A 395 -5.10 -20.96 15.33
C HIS A 395 -6.55 -20.48 15.12
N GLY A 396 -6.80 -19.24 15.49
CA GLY A 396 -8.09 -18.58 15.31
C GLY A 396 -7.97 -17.06 15.32
N TRP A 397 -9.10 -16.38 15.30
CA TRP A 397 -9.16 -14.92 15.34
C TRP A 397 -10.33 -14.42 16.20
N VAL A 398 -10.14 -13.26 16.81
CA VAL A 398 -11.11 -12.62 17.71
C VAL A 398 -12.26 -12.02 16.89
N GLN A 399 -13.47 -12.54 17.09
CA GLN A 399 -14.71 -11.99 16.52
C GLN A 399 -15.36 -10.92 17.39
N GLY A 400 -15.19 -11.03 18.70
CA GLY A 400 -15.72 -10.09 19.68
C GLY A 400 -14.96 -10.15 20.98
N ALA A 401 -14.81 -9.01 21.62
CA ALA A 401 -14.17 -8.86 22.94
C ALA A 401 -14.93 -7.81 23.75
N GLY A 402 -15.19 -8.09 25.03
CA GLY A 402 -15.84 -7.15 25.94
C GLY A 402 -16.33 -7.84 27.21
N HIS A 403 -16.53 -7.07 28.27
CA HIS A 403 -17.02 -7.56 29.56
C HIS A 403 -16.23 -8.75 30.14
N GLY A 404 -14.90 -8.77 29.92
CA GLY A 404 -14.04 -9.85 30.41
C GLY A 404 -14.11 -11.17 29.62
N VAL A 405 -14.86 -11.21 28.50
CA VAL A 405 -14.97 -12.39 27.64
C VAL A 405 -14.48 -12.12 26.22
N LEU A 406 -14.08 -13.20 25.55
CA LEU A 406 -13.50 -13.20 24.22
C LEU A 406 -14.16 -14.28 23.37
N THR A 407 -14.75 -13.92 22.23
CA THR A 407 -15.26 -14.88 21.26
C THR A 407 -14.22 -15.05 20.15
N VAL A 408 -13.69 -16.26 20.01
CA VAL A 408 -12.67 -16.67 19.04
C VAL A 408 -13.28 -17.63 18.05
N ARG A 409 -12.98 -17.44 16.77
CA ARG A 409 -13.27 -18.41 15.70
C ARG A 409 -11.97 -19.09 15.30
N PHE A 410 -11.95 -20.41 15.37
CA PHE A 410 -10.78 -21.24 15.06
C PHE A 410 -10.85 -21.71 13.63
N GLU A 411 -10.16 -21.01 12.76
CA GLU A 411 -10.12 -21.29 11.33
C GLU A 411 -8.84 -20.73 10.70
N THR A 412 -8.36 -21.39 9.64
CA THR A 412 -7.27 -20.96 8.79
C THR A 412 -7.61 -21.30 7.35
N ARG A 413 -6.74 -20.93 6.41
CA ARG A 413 -6.92 -21.25 5.00
C ARG A 413 -7.14 -22.74 4.74
N ALA A 414 -6.31 -23.60 5.33
CA ALA A 414 -6.34 -25.06 5.10
C ALA A 414 -7.46 -25.76 5.88
N HIS A 415 -7.75 -25.31 7.11
CA HIS A 415 -8.77 -25.95 7.95
C HIS A 415 -10.21 -25.61 7.51
N GLY A 416 -10.39 -24.57 6.67
CA GLY A 416 -11.71 -24.15 6.25
C GLY A 416 -12.53 -23.49 7.36
N PRO A 417 -13.87 -23.34 7.17
CA PRO A 417 -14.76 -22.70 8.11
C PRO A 417 -14.77 -23.42 9.47
N GLY A 418 -14.40 -22.72 10.52
CA GLY A 418 -14.24 -23.30 11.85
C GLY A 418 -15.33 -22.90 12.84
N ILE A 419 -15.22 -23.40 14.07
CA ILE A 419 -16.16 -23.14 15.17
C ILE A 419 -15.82 -21.84 15.89
N ALA A 420 -16.84 -21.18 16.43
CA ALA A 420 -16.66 -20.07 17.37
C ALA A 420 -16.87 -20.56 18.80
N ARG A 421 -16.01 -20.09 19.72
CA ARG A 421 -16.12 -20.36 21.16
C ARG A 421 -15.85 -19.09 21.94
N THR A 422 -16.48 -19.00 23.12
CA THR A 422 -16.28 -17.88 24.04
C THR A 422 -15.46 -18.34 25.24
N PHE A 423 -14.45 -17.55 25.59
CA PHE A 423 -13.51 -17.79 26.67
C PHE A 423 -13.51 -16.62 27.65
N SER A 424 -12.96 -16.79 28.82
CA SER A 424 -12.53 -15.67 29.66
C SER A 424 -11.38 -14.93 28.96
N GLY A 425 -11.30 -13.63 29.09
CA GLY A 425 -10.23 -12.82 28.46
C GLY A 425 -8.83 -13.11 29.04
N ASP A 426 -8.78 -13.76 30.23
CA ASP A 426 -7.58 -14.21 30.95
C ASP A 426 -7.37 -15.73 30.89
N ASP A 427 -8.07 -16.45 30.00
CA ASP A 427 -7.91 -17.90 29.87
C ASP A 427 -6.44 -18.24 29.54
N PRO A 428 -5.76 -19.05 30.39
CA PRO A 428 -4.35 -19.37 30.22
C PRO A 428 -4.05 -20.21 28.96
N ALA A 429 -5.06 -20.84 28.37
CA ALA A 429 -4.91 -21.59 27.11
C ALA A 429 -4.85 -20.68 25.88
N LEU A 430 -5.16 -19.38 26.00
CA LEU A 430 -5.12 -18.40 24.95
C LEU A 430 -3.78 -17.65 24.93
N SER A 431 -3.21 -17.49 23.76
CA SER A 431 -2.03 -16.67 23.50
C SER A 431 -2.17 -15.92 22.19
N ARG A 432 -1.38 -14.88 21.96
CA ARG A 432 -1.32 -14.21 20.66
C ARG A 432 -0.66 -15.13 19.66
N ALA A 433 -1.31 -15.31 18.51
CA ALA A 433 -0.76 -16.08 17.39
C ALA A 433 0.02 -15.18 16.44
N ASN A 434 0.96 -15.78 15.69
CA ASN A 434 1.55 -15.13 14.56
C ASN A 434 0.49 -15.06 13.43
N PRO A 435 0.10 -13.87 12.95
CA PRO A 435 -0.94 -13.73 11.92
C PRO A 435 -0.63 -14.48 10.63
N VAL A 436 0.65 -14.67 10.31
CA VAL A 436 1.13 -15.37 9.10
C VAL A 436 0.72 -16.85 9.09
N ASP A 437 0.60 -17.48 10.26
CA ASP A 437 0.23 -18.90 10.38
C ASP A 437 -1.18 -19.17 9.79
N SER A 438 -2.04 -18.14 9.74
CA SER A 438 -3.38 -18.24 9.11
C SER A 438 -3.36 -18.54 7.60
N LEU A 439 -2.23 -18.31 6.91
CA LEU A 439 -2.04 -18.60 5.49
C LEU A 439 -1.82 -20.08 5.21
N ASP A 440 -1.33 -20.86 6.19
CA ASP A 440 -0.95 -22.26 6.03
C ASP A 440 0.02 -22.48 4.83
N TRP A 441 1.08 -21.70 4.78
CA TRP A 441 2.17 -21.82 3.80
C TRP A 441 3.54 -22.04 4.49
N PRO A 442 3.71 -23.09 5.32
CA PRO A 442 4.92 -23.27 6.10
C PRO A 442 6.18 -23.39 5.21
N GLU A 443 6.14 -24.17 4.14
CA GLU A 443 7.27 -24.34 3.21
C GLU A 443 7.74 -23.02 2.58
N PHE A 444 6.80 -22.13 2.23
CA PHE A 444 7.12 -20.83 1.67
C PHE A 444 7.74 -19.89 2.72
N VAL A 445 7.26 -19.95 3.97
CA VAL A 445 7.82 -19.18 5.08
C VAL A 445 9.23 -19.64 5.41
N ASP A 446 9.47 -20.95 5.43
CA ASP A 446 10.77 -21.54 5.71
C ASP A 446 11.82 -21.19 4.62
N GLN A 447 11.42 -21.20 3.34
CA GLN A 447 12.28 -20.75 2.23
C GLN A 447 12.74 -19.30 2.40
N LEU A 448 11.82 -18.41 2.80
CA LEU A 448 12.15 -17.00 3.04
C LEU A 448 13.08 -16.81 4.26
N GLY A 449 12.94 -17.65 5.28
CA GLY A 449 13.83 -17.69 6.44
C GLY A 449 15.25 -18.12 6.05
N ALA A 450 15.36 -19.10 5.16
CA ALA A 450 16.65 -19.59 4.66
C ALA A 450 17.39 -18.56 3.77
N GLU A 451 16.65 -17.83 2.91
CA GLU A 451 17.20 -16.75 2.07
C GLU A 451 17.66 -15.53 2.88
N SER A 452 17.13 -15.34 4.08
CA SER A 452 17.46 -14.22 4.97
C SER A 452 18.67 -14.49 5.87
N THR A 453 19.19 -15.73 5.90
CA THR A 453 20.39 -16.08 6.66
C THR A 453 21.58 -15.92 5.73
N PRO A 454 22.53 -14.98 5.98
CA PRO A 454 23.77 -14.92 5.20
C PRO A 454 24.50 -16.25 5.33
N ALA A 455 24.92 -16.81 4.19
CA ALA A 455 25.74 -18.01 4.15
C ALA A 455 26.93 -17.83 5.11
N GLY A 456 27.00 -18.67 6.12
CA GLY A 456 28.10 -18.65 7.10
C GLY A 456 29.40 -18.73 6.37
N GLU A 457 30.27 -17.74 6.58
CA GLU A 457 31.68 -17.83 6.25
C GLU A 457 32.28 -18.98 7.07
N ASP A 458 32.55 -20.09 6.41
CA ASP A 458 33.51 -21.09 6.90
C ASP A 458 34.87 -20.42 6.99
N ILE A 459 35.20 -19.90 8.16
CA ILE A 459 36.60 -19.59 8.51
C ILE A 459 37.27 -20.91 8.79
N VAL A 460 37.90 -21.50 7.77
CA VAL A 460 38.89 -22.55 7.95
C VAL A 460 40.22 -21.86 8.23
N ASP A 461 40.69 -22.10 9.46
CA ASP A 461 42.08 -21.89 9.89
C ASP A 461 43.09 -22.33 8.83
N ARG A 462 43.97 -21.42 8.43
CA ARG A 462 45.41 -21.67 8.25
C ARG A 462 46.21 -20.34 8.19
#